data_8cbf7c6c301127c89ee633e3d3c8019c
#
_entry.id   8cbf7c6c301127c89ee633e3d3c8019c
#
_cell.length_a   1.000
_cell.length_b   1.000
_cell.length_c   1.000
_cell.angle_alpha   90.00
_cell.angle_beta   90.00
_cell.angle_gamma   90.00
#
_symmetry.space_group_name_H-M   'P 1'
#
loop_
_entity.id
_entity.type
_entity.pdbx_description
1 polymer ?
#
loop_
_entity_poly.entity_id
_entity_poly.type
_entity_poly.pdbx_seq_one_letter_code
_entity_poly.pdbx_strand_id
1 'polypeptide(L)'
;MAAKEISVKKYVVRLSGEERERLETLIRKGKSPARRVLKARILLKADVSEAGKGWSDNRIIEALETSPSMVYRVRKQLVEEGFEATC
;
A
#
# COMPACT_ATOMS: atom_id res chain seq x y z
N MET A 1 22.79 6.54 -17.19
CA MET A 1 22.59 7.20 -16.78
C MET A 1 21.54 7.47 -15.95
N ALA A 2 21.22 8.34 -15.79
CA ALA A 2 20.25 8.71 -14.89
C ALA A 2 18.96 8.01 -15.00
N ALA A 3 18.79 7.37 -16.00
CA ALA A 3 17.52 6.75 -16.18
C ALA A 3 17.04 5.88 -15.11
N LYS A 4 17.84 5.29 -14.40
CA LYS A 4 17.45 4.44 -13.46
C LYS A 4 16.73 4.92 -12.36
N GLU A 5 17.10 5.89 -11.80
CA GLU A 5 16.47 6.26 -10.64
C GLU A 5 15.10 6.70 -10.87
N ILE A 6 14.78 7.05 -12.03
CA ILE A 6 13.50 7.49 -12.30
C ILE A 6 12.44 6.54 -12.00
N SER A 7 12.65 5.33 -12.26
CA SER A 7 11.60 4.36 -12.11
C SER A 7 11.16 4.16 -10.69
N VAL A 8 11.94 4.52 -9.80
CA VAL A 8 11.63 4.30 -8.46
C VAL A 8 10.42 4.93 -7.88
N LYS A 9 10.06 6.02 -8.26
CA LYS A 9 8.92 6.62 -7.73
C LYS A 9 7.68 6.52 -8.43
N LYS A 10 7.52 5.65 -9.33
CA LYS A 10 6.33 5.55 -10.02
C LYS A 10 5.13 5.12 -9.29
N TYR A 11 5.22 4.33 -8.33
CA TYR A 11 4.06 3.77 -7.68
C TYR A 11 3.70 4.50 -6.40
N VAL A 12 3.10 5.66 -6.59
CA VAL A 12 2.70 6.49 -5.46
C VAL A 12 1.27 6.11 -5.08
N VAL A 13 1.06 5.78 -3.83
CA VAL A 13 -0.24 5.35 -3.36
C VAL A 13 -1.05 6.54 -2.85
N ARG A 14 -2.25 6.70 -3.40
CA ARG A 14 -3.16 7.73 -2.93
C ARG A 14 -4.51 7.08 -2.81
N LEU A 15 -5.10 7.14 -1.65
CA LEU A 15 -6.39 6.52 -1.41
C LEU A 15 -7.44 7.59 -1.18
N SER A 16 -8.64 7.34 -1.67
CA SER A 16 -9.74 8.25 -1.42
C SER A 16 -10.26 7.92 -0.02
N GLY A 17 -11.09 8.77 0.55
CA GLY A 17 -11.65 8.51 1.86
C GLY A 17 -12.42 7.22 1.91
N GLU A 18 -13.14 6.93 0.84
CA GLU A 18 -13.91 5.72 0.74
C GLU A 18 -13.04 4.50 0.71
N GLU A 19 -11.98 4.55 -0.08
CA GLU A 19 -11.04 3.44 -0.18
C GLU A 19 -10.37 3.18 1.16
N ARG A 20 -9.99 4.24 1.85
CA ARG A 20 -9.34 4.10 3.13
C ARG A 20 -10.29 3.45 4.13
N GLU A 21 -11.55 3.88 4.13
CA GLU A 21 -12.52 3.32 5.01
C GLU A 21 -12.74 1.84 4.76
N ARG A 22 -12.75 1.44 3.50
CA ARG A 22 -12.93 0.04 3.16
C ARG A 22 -11.78 -0.81 3.69
N LEU A 23 -10.56 -0.30 3.57
CA LEU A 23 -9.40 -1.02 4.07
C LEU A 23 -9.42 -1.12 5.59
N GLU A 24 -9.80 -0.05 6.26
CA GLU A 24 -9.86 -0.06 7.70
C GLU A 24 -10.93 -1.04 8.19
N THR A 25 -12.05 -1.09 7.49
CA THR A 25 -13.11 -2.01 7.85
C THR A 25 -12.65 -3.44 7.67
N LEU A 26 -11.93 -3.71 6.60
CA LEU A 26 -11.42 -5.03 6.32
C LEU A 26 -10.51 -5.51 7.45
N ILE A 27 -9.64 -4.63 7.91
CA ILE A 27 -8.74 -4.97 8.99
C ILE A 27 -9.50 -5.18 10.29
N ARG A 28 -10.46 -4.31 10.54
CA ARG A 28 -11.22 -4.37 11.79
C ARG A 28 -12.06 -5.63 11.91
N LYS A 29 -12.66 -6.07 10.82
CA LYS A 29 -13.49 -7.25 10.87
C LYS A 29 -12.72 -8.51 11.17
N GLY A 30 -11.49 -8.56 10.75
CA GLY A 30 -10.66 -9.70 11.07
C GLY A 30 -11.04 -11.02 10.44
N LYS A 31 -11.88 -10.99 9.43
CA LYS A 31 -12.27 -12.21 8.74
C LYS A 31 -11.54 -12.47 7.44
N SER A 32 -10.72 -11.58 7.03
CA SER A 32 -10.00 -11.75 5.78
C SER A 32 -8.72 -12.53 5.97
N PRO A 33 -8.22 -13.16 4.93
CA PRO A 33 -6.94 -13.87 5.01
C PRO A 33 -5.83 -12.92 5.43
N ALA A 34 -4.84 -13.43 6.11
CA ALA A 34 -3.73 -12.62 6.59
C ALA A 34 -3.07 -11.83 5.48
N ARG A 35 -2.94 -12.43 4.30
CA ARG A 35 -2.31 -11.74 3.19
C ARG A 35 -3.09 -10.50 2.77
N ARG A 36 -4.40 -10.61 2.75
CA ARG A 36 -5.22 -9.48 2.37
C ARG A 36 -5.14 -8.37 3.42
N VAL A 37 -5.10 -8.74 4.70
CA VAL A 37 -4.99 -7.78 5.77
C VAL A 37 -3.63 -7.08 5.67
N LEU A 38 -2.58 -7.81 5.33
CA LEU A 38 -1.26 -7.22 5.18
C LEU A 38 -1.25 -6.20 4.05
N LYS A 39 -1.88 -6.52 2.92
CA LYS A 39 -1.94 -5.58 1.81
C LYS A 39 -2.65 -4.31 2.24
N ALA A 40 -3.75 -4.46 2.97
CA ALA A 40 -4.51 -3.31 3.44
C ALA A 40 -3.65 -2.43 4.34
N ARG A 41 -2.88 -3.04 5.22
CA ARG A 41 -2.04 -2.27 6.12
C ARG A 41 -0.94 -1.54 5.35
N ILE A 42 -0.35 -2.19 4.36
CA ILE A 42 0.68 -1.57 3.56
C ILE A 42 0.13 -0.34 2.85
N LEU A 43 -1.05 -0.48 2.25
CA LEU A 43 -1.65 0.64 1.52
C LEU A 43 -1.99 1.80 2.43
N LEU A 44 -2.52 1.52 3.61
CA LEU A 44 -2.87 2.59 4.53
C LEU A 44 -1.64 3.36 5.00
N LYS A 45 -0.52 2.67 5.21
CA LYS A 45 0.68 3.35 5.65
C LYS A 45 1.36 4.10 4.51
N ALA A 46 1.28 3.57 3.30
CA ALA A 46 1.92 4.18 2.15
C ALA A 46 1.15 5.37 1.57
N ASP A 47 -0.14 5.46 1.89
CA ASP A 47 -1.01 6.50 1.35
C ASP A 47 -0.46 7.89 1.64
N VAL A 48 -0.19 8.66 0.58
CA VAL A 48 0.35 9.99 0.73
C VAL A 48 -0.71 11.08 0.70
N SER A 49 -1.99 10.70 0.70
CA SER A 49 -3.05 11.68 0.72
C SER A 49 -3.06 12.34 2.09
N GLU A 50 -3.86 13.38 2.22
CA GLU A 50 -3.92 14.14 3.45
C GLU A 50 -4.12 13.32 4.72
N ALA A 51 -4.98 12.36 4.67
CA ALA A 51 -5.24 11.54 5.85
C ALA A 51 -4.30 10.37 5.99
N GLY A 52 -3.43 10.17 5.03
CA GLY A 52 -2.52 9.04 5.07
C GLY A 52 -1.24 9.35 5.80
N LYS A 53 -0.44 8.36 6.05
CA LYS A 53 0.82 8.56 6.75
C LYS A 53 2.01 8.79 5.84
N GLY A 54 1.91 8.38 4.59
CA GLY A 54 3.00 8.59 3.64
C GLY A 54 4.33 7.98 4.07
N TRP A 55 4.31 6.84 4.74
CA TRP A 55 5.54 6.22 5.20
C TRP A 55 6.38 5.72 4.04
N SER A 56 7.68 5.73 4.23
CA SER A 56 8.60 5.19 3.23
C SER A 56 8.50 3.67 3.25
N ASP A 57 8.98 3.04 2.19
CA ASP A 57 8.95 1.60 2.10
C ASP A 57 9.73 0.95 3.23
N ASN A 58 10.89 1.50 3.56
CA ASN A 58 11.69 0.94 4.63
C ASN A 58 10.95 0.93 5.96
N ARG A 59 10.23 1.99 6.21
CA ARG A 59 9.49 2.10 7.45
C ARG A 59 8.35 1.09 7.48
N ILE A 60 7.67 0.91 6.35
CA ILE A 60 6.59 -0.04 6.26
C ILE A 60 7.11 -1.45 6.45
N ILE A 61 8.23 -1.76 5.79
CA ILE A 61 8.82 -3.07 5.88
C ILE A 61 9.16 -3.42 7.32
N GLU A 62 9.76 -2.48 8.01
CA GLU A 62 10.11 -2.70 9.38
C GLU A 62 8.91 -2.84 10.30
N ALA A 63 7.97 -1.92 10.17
CA ALA A 63 6.82 -1.91 11.06
C ALA A 63 5.90 -3.12 10.89
N LEU A 64 5.76 -3.58 9.66
CA LEU A 64 4.87 -4.70 9.39
C LEU A 64 5.60 -6.03 9.21
N GLU A 65 6.92 -5.99 9.35
CA GLU A 65 7.74 -7.19 9.19
C GLU A 65 7.46 -7.88 7.86
N THR A 66 7.44 -7.10 6.79
CA THR A 66 7.20 -7.64 5.47
C THR A 66 8.45 -7.49 4.62
N SER A 67 8.39 -7.77 3.34
CA SER A 67 9.55 -7.69 2.48
C SER A 67 9.42 -6.55 1.49
N PRO A 68 10.55 -6.09 0.93
CA PRO A 68 10.51 -5.04 -0.08
C PRO A 68 9.69 -5.47 -1.30
N SER A 69 9.77 -6.74 -1.66
CA SER A 69 9.04 -7.26 -2.80
C SER A 69 7.55 -7.14 -2.59
N MET A 70 7.10 -7.42 -1.40
CA MET A 70 5.68 -7.35 -1.09
C MET A 70 5.17 -5.93 -1.19
N VAL A 71 5.91 -4.98 -0.63
CA VAL A 71 5.51 -3.58 -0.66
C VAL A 71 5.48 -3.09 -2.11
N TYR A 72 6.51 -3.42 -2.87
CA TYR A 72 6.58 -3.00 -4.26
C TYR A 72 5.40 -3.55 -5.05
N ARG A 73 5.12 -4.83 -4.87
CA ARG A 73 4.07 -5.49 -5.59
C ARG A 73 2.70 -4.89 -5.28
N VAL A 74 2.44 -4.61 -4.02
CA VAL A 74 1.17 -4.03 -3.63
C VAL A 74 0.99 -2.63 -4.21
N ARG A 75 2.04 -1.81 -4.16
CA ARG A 75 1.96 -0.48 -4.73
C ARG A 75 1.74 -0.55 -6.23
N LYS A 76 2.47 -1.42 -6.90
CA LYS A 76 2.36 -1.54 -8.34
C LYS A 76 0.96 -1.99 -8.73
N GLN A 77 0.42 -2.94 -8.03
CA GLN A 77 -0.90 -3.45 -8.34
C GLN A 77 -1.96 -2.37 -8.18
N LEU A 78 -1.88 -1.59 -7.13
CA LEU A 78 -2.84 -0.53 -6.93
C LEU A 78 -2.78 0.51 -8.05
N VAL A 79 -1.59 0.94 -8.40
CA VAL A 79 -1.43 1.97 -9.42
C VAL A 79 -1.80 1.47 -10.81
N GLU A 80 -1.41 0.27 -11.14
CA GLU A 80 -1.66 -0.27 -12.47
C GLU A 80 -3.00 -0.93 -12.66
N GLU A 81 -3.50 -1.60 -11.67
CA GLU A 81 -4.74 -2.35 -11.81
C GLU A 81 -5.92 -1.77 -11.02
N GLY A 82 -5.67 -0.89 -10.11
CA GLY A 82 -6.72 -0.23 -9.38
C GLY A 82 -7.04 -0.87 -8.04
N PHE A 83 -7.84 -0.18 -7.27
CA PHE A 83 -8.18 -0.59 -5.92
C PHE A 83 -8.89 -1.93 -5.88
N GLU A 84 -9.85 -2.12 -6.75
CA GLU A 84 -10.62 -3.34 -6.73
C GLU A 84 -9.77 -4.58 -6.99
N ALA A 85 -8.84 -4.48 -7.90
CA ALA A 85 -7.97 -5.61 -8.19
C ALA A 85 -7.00 -5.91 -7.06
N THR A 86 -6.60 -4.89 -6.31
CA THR A 86 -5.66 -5.07 -5.23
C THR A 86 -6.34 -5.66 -4.00
N CYS A 87 -7.55 -5.29 -3.76
CA CYS A 87 -8.31 -5.77 -2.64
C CYS A 87 -9.38 -6.75 -3.09
#